data_dfbfcd4a144bc67eb48328baba65c00b
#
_entry.id   dfbfcd4a144bc67eb48328baba65c00b
#
_cell.length_a   1.000
_cell.length_b   1.000
_cell.length_c   1.000
_cell.angle_alpha   90.00
_cell.angle_beta   90.00
_cell.angle_gamma   90.00
#
_symmetry.space_group_name_H-M   'P 1'
#
loop_
_entity.id
_entity.type
_entity.pdbx_description
1 polymer ?
#
loop_
_entity_poly.entity_id
_entity_poly.type
_entity_poly.pdbx_seq_one_letter_code
_entity_poly.pdbx_strand_id
1 'polypeptide(L)'
;MNTADDLANPLERLGGSVERVTFHSEASGFCVLRVKVRGQRDLYTVIGSAASVKPGEYVECHGSWINDRAHGLQFKAPQLKVVQP
;
A
#
# COMPACT_ATOMS: atom_id res chain seq x y z
N MET A 1 -22.66 -3.86 -14.38
CA MET A 1 -21.43 -4.24 -13.84
C MET A 1 -21.33 -5.72 -13.78
N ASN A 2 -20.18 -6.12 -13.92
CA ASN A 2 -19.96 -7.50 -14.08
C ASN A 2 -19.39 -8.10 -12.82
N THR A 3 -20.19 -8.86 -12.13
CA THR A 3 -19.76 -9.50 -10.91
C THR A 3 -18.58 -10.43 -11.16
N ALA A 4 -18.52 -10.97 -12.36
CA ALA A 4 -17.42 -11.86 -12.70
C ALA A 4 -16.08 -11.13 -12.68
N ASP A 5 -16.08 -9.85 -13.05
CA ASP A 5 -14.86 -9.07 -13.01
C ASP A 5 -14.39 -8.88 -11.58
N ASP A 6 -15.30 -8.64 -10.67
CA ASP A 6 -14.95 -8.50 -9.27
C ASP A 6 -14.39 -9.81 -8.73
N LEU A 7 -14.97 -10.91 -9.13
CA LEU A 7 -14.49 -12.20 -8.68
C LEU A 7 -13.17 -12.58 -9.33
N ALA A 8 -12.96 -12.15 -10.56
CA ALA A 8 -11.74 -12.46 -11.29
C ALA A 8 -10.56 -11.65 -10.79
N ASN A 9 -10.84 -10.46 -10.23
CA ASN A 9 -9.77 -9.56 -9.77
C ASN A 9 -10.00 -9.12 -8.33
N PRO A 10 -9.99 -10.07 -7.41
CA PRO A 10 -10.14 -9.70 -6.00
C PRO A 10 -8.95 -8.86 -5.56
N LEU A 11 -9.19 -8.01 -4.58
CA LEU A 11 -8.12 -7.25 -3.99
C LEU A 11 -7.15 -8.19 -3.27
N GLU A 12 -5.87 -7.92 -3.43
CA GLU A 12 -4.85 -8.65 -2.71
C GLU A 12 -4.56 -7.96 -1.41
N ARG A 13 -4.01 -8.71 -0.48
CA ARG A 13 -3.65 -8.19 0.82
C ARG A 13 -2.14 -8.10 0.95
N LEU A 14 -1.67 -7.00 1.52
CA LEU A 14 -0.26 -6.81 1.79
C LEU A 14 -0.12 -6.17 3.16
N GLY A 15 0.69 -6.77 4.01
CA GLY A 15 0.94 -6.22 5.33
C GLY A 15 2.43 -6.11 5.58
N GLY A 16 2.84 -5.03 6.24
CA GLY A 16 4.24 -4.84 6.53
C GLY A 16 4.49 -3.60 7.34
N SER A 17 5.75 -3.38 7.70
CA SER A 17 6.10 -2.22 8.47
C SER A 17 6.61 -1.11 7.58
N VAL A 18 6.23 0.11 7.90
CA VAL A 18 6.60 1.29 7.13
C VAL A 18 8.06 1.63 7.47
N GLU A 19 8.92 1.55 6.47
CA GLU A 19 10.31 1.92 6.63
C GLU A 19 10.52 3.39 6.33
N ARG A 20 9.74 3.91 5.40
CA ARG A 20 9.87 5.30 4.98
C ARG A 20 8.54 5.81 4.47
N VAL A 21 8.23 7.05 4.79
CA VAL A 21 7.12 7.77 4.19
C VAL A 21 7.73 8.67 3.12
N THR A 22 7.57 8.28 1.87
CA THR A 22 8.15 9.04 0.76
C THR A 22 7.38 10.32 0.53
N PHE A 23 6.07 10.24 0.68
CA PHE A 23 5.20 11.39 0.50
C PHE A 23 3.95 11.21 1.32
N HIS A 24 3.44 12.30 1.87
CA HIS A 24 2.15 12.29 2.57
C HIS A 24 1.51 13.67 2.45
N SER A 25 0.27 13.69 1.98
CA SER A 25 -0.51 14.91 1.90
C SER A 25 -1.47 14.96 3.08
N GLU A 26 -1.32 15.96 3.92
CA GLU A 26 -2.21 16.11 5.06
C GLU A 26 -3.63 16.47 4.62
N ALA A 27 -3.74 17.18 3.50
CA ALA A 27 -5.04 17.61 3.02
C ALA A 27 -5.90 16.44 2.54
N SER A 28 -5.31 15.51 1.81
CA SER A 28 -6.05 14.41 1.22
C SER A 28 -5.79 13.07 1.87
N GLY A 29 -4.70 12.96 2.61
CA GLY A 29 -4.26 11.68 3.15
C GLY A 29 -3.46 10.85 2.18
N PHE A 30 -3.37 11.28 0.93
CA PHE A 30 -2.62 10.52 -0.08
C PHE A 30 -1.19 10.31 0.39
N CYS A 31 -0.71 9.07 0.26
CA CYS A 31 0.65 8.79 0.71
C CYS A 31 1.32 7.75 -0.16
N VAL A 32 2.65 7.84 -0.17
CA VAL A 32 3.51 6.88 -0.84
C VAL A 32 4.49 6.37 0.20
N LEU A 33 4.48 5.08 0.42
CA LEU A 33 5.24 4.44 1.48
C LEU A 33 6.22 3.42 0.94
N ARG A 34 7.31 3.23 1.66
CA ARG A 34 8.21 2.11 1.43
C ARG A 34 7.99 1.14 2.57
N VAL A 35 7.57 -0.07 2.23
CA VAL A 35 7.08 -1.03 3.22
C VAL A 35 7.90 -2.30 3.19
N LYS A 36 8.30 -2.75 4.36
CA LYS A 36 9.02 -4.00 4.53
C LYS A 36 8.03 -5.11 4.83
N VAL A 37 8.00 -6.10 3.96
CA VAL A 37 7.11 -7.24 4.12
C VAL A 37 7.93 -8.42 4.59
N ARG A 38 7.41 -9.15 5.57
CA ARG A 38 8.09 -10.30 6.13
C ARG A 38 8.46 -11.30 5.03
N GLY A 39 9.70 -11.74 5.05
CA GLY A 39 10.18 -12.71 4.08
C GLY A 39 10.61 -12.11 2.76
N GLN A 40 10.46 -10.81 2.59
CA GLN A 40 10.86 -10.14 1.36
C GLN A 40 12.11 -9.32 1.61
N ARG A 41 13.04 -9.40 0.68
CA ARG A 41 14.30 -8.68 0.81
C ARG A 41 14.11 -7.19 0.55
N ASP A 42 13.43 -6.86 -0.54
CA ASP A 42 13.30 -5.50 -0.98
C ASP A 42 12.05 -4.85 -0.41
N LEU A 43 12.11 -3.53 -0.28
CA LEU A 43 10.94 -2.77 0.15
C LEU A 43 9.97 -2.65 -1.02
N TYR A 44 8.69 -2.66 -0.69
CA TYR A 44 7.65 -2.44 -1.68
C TYR A 44 7.17 -1.00 -1.59
N THR A 45 6.88 -0.42 -2.75
CA THR A 45 6.25 0.89 -2.81
C THR A 45 4.74 0.70 -2.73
N VAL A 46 4.13 1.32 -1.72
CA VAL A 46 2.70 1.25 -1.51
C VAL A 46 2.10 2.63 -1.66
N ILE A 47 1.09 2.74 -2.49
CA ILE A 47 0.37 3.99 -2.73
C ILE A 47 -1.01 3.85 -2.12
N GLY A 48 -1.37 4.75 -1.24
CA GLY A 48 -2.65 4.67 -0.58
C GLY A 48 -3.05 5.99 0.05
N SER A 49 -3.88 5.89 1.06
CA SER A 49 -4.37 7.07 1.75
C SER A 49 -4.49 6.75 3.24
N ALA A 50 -3.97 7.63 4.06
CA ALA A 50 -4.06 7.50 5.50
C ALA A 50 -4.02 8.89 6.13
N ALA A 51 -4.81 9.11 7.16
CA ALA A 51 -4.82 10.39 7.84
C ALA A 51 -3.45 10.68 8.46
N SER A 52 -2.82 9.64 9.00
CA SER A 52 -1.51 9.78 9.63
C SER A 52 -0.78 8.46 9.51
N VAL A 53 0.47 8.51 9.11
CA VAL A 53 1.28 7.32 9.01
C VAL A 53 2.74 7.71 9.24
N LYS A 54 3.47 6.89 10.01
CA LYS A 54 4.85 7.19 10.37
C LYS A 54 5.73 5.98 10.19
N PRO A 55 7.02 6.18 9.96
CA PRO A 55 7.97 5.07 9.95
C PRO A 55 7.89 4.29 11.24
N GLY A 56 7.99 2.98 11.14
CA GLY A 56 7.90 2.10 12.28
C GLY A 56 6.51 1.54 12.52
N GLU A 57 5.49 2.15 11.93
CA GLU A 57 4.14 1.64 12.07
C GLU A 57 3.89 0.49 11.10
N TYR A 58 2.93 -0.34 11.45
CA TYR A 58 2.56 -1.48 10.62
C TYR A 58 1.29 -1.13 9.85
N VAL A 59 1.26 -1.46 8.57
CA VAL A 59 0.08 -1.18 7.74
C VAL A 59 -0.46 -2.47 7.15
N GLU A 60 -1.77 -2.48 7.02
CA GLU A 60 -2.47 -3.55 6.35
C GLU A 60 -3.18 -2.95 5.15
N CYS A 61 -2.88 -3.46 3.99
CA CYS A 61 -3.31 -2.87 2.73
C CYS A 61 -4.08 -3.88 1.90
N HIS A 62 -5.09 -3.39 1.22
CA HIS A 62 -5.82 -4.19 0.24
C HIS A 62 -5.85 -3.43 -1.07
N GLY A 63 -5.41 -4.08 -2.12
CA GLY A 63 -5.34 -3.42 -3.40
C GLY A 63 -4.80 -4.34 -4.47
N SER A 64 -4.07 -3.78 -5.40
CA SER A 64 -3.54 -4.56 -6.49
C SER A 64 -2.18 -4.01 -6.94
N TRP A 65 -1.41 -4.89 -7.55
CA TRP A 65 -0.12 -4.53 -8.10
C TRP A 65 -0.30 -3.82 -9.42
N ILE A 66 0.44 -2.74 -9.59
CA ILE A 66 0.51 -2.05 -10.86
C ILE A 66 1.97 -1.93 -11.25
N ASN A 67 2.22 -1.93 -12.54
CA ASN A 67 3.57 -1.76 -13.06
C ASN A 67 3.66 -0.39 -13.68
N ASP A 68 4.21 0.56 -12.92
CA ASP A 68 4.34 1.92 -13.38
C ASP A 68 5.58 2.05 -14.26
N ARG A 69 5.40 2.68 -15.40
CA ARG A 69 6.46 2.81 -16.36
C ARG A 69 7.68 3.52 -15.80
N ALA A 70 7.45 4.54 -15.01
CA ALA A 70 8.54 5.36 -14.47
C ALA A 70 9.09 4.79 -13.16
N HIS A 71 8.26 4.12 -12.37
CA HIS A 71 8.62 3.75 -11.00
C HIS A 71 8.64 2.25 -10.75
N GLY A 72 8.28 1.44 -11.75
CA GLY A 72 8.28 0.01 -11.60
C GLY A 72 7.07 -0.52 -10.85
N LEU A 73 7.26 -1.60 -10.14
CA LEU A 73 6.15 -2.29 -9.48
C LEU A 73 5.72 -1.55 -8.23
N GLN A 74 4.42 -1.27 -8.14
CA GLN A 74 3.85 -0.58 -7.00
C GLN A 74 2.57 -1.28 -6.56
N PHE A 75 2.29 -1.22 -5.25
CA PHE A 75 1.05 -1.76 -4.73
C PHE A 75 0.09 -0.60 -4.50
N LYS A 76 -0.96 -0.53 -5.28
CA LYS A 76 -1.95 0.52 -5.16
C LYS A 76 -3.06 0.03 -4.23
N ALA A 77 -3.18 0.66 -3.08
CA ALA A 77 -4.05 0.22 -2.01
C ALA A 77 -5.17 1.22 -1.74
N PRO A 78 -6.34 1.02 -2.36
CA PRO A 78 -7.49 1.86 -2.02
C PRO A 78 -7.88 1.73 -0.55
N GLN A 79 -7.54 0.61 0.07
CA GLN A 79 -7.78 0.42 1.50
C GLN A 79 -6.44 0.23 2.19
N LEU A 80 -6.10 1.17 3.04
CA LEU A 80 -4.86 1.13 3.81
C LEU A 80 -5.18 1.48 5.25
N LYS A 81 -4.73 0.66 6.16
CA LYS A 81 -5.02 0.84 7.57
C LYS A 81 -3.74 0.70 8.38
N VAL A 82 -3.49 1.65 9.25
CA VAL A 82 -2.40 1.55 10.23
C VAL A 82 -2.92 0.71 11.37
N VAL A 83 -2.21 -0.35 11.68
CA VAL A 83 -2.64 -1.28 12.73
C VAL A 83 -1.58 -1.37 13.80
N GLN A 84 -2.03 -1.61 15.02
CA GLN A 84 -1.12 -1.82 16.12
C GLN A 84 -0.63 -3.25 16.11
N PRO A 85 0.65 -3.48 16.39
CA PRO A 85 1.16 -4.84 16.45
C PRO A 85 0.59 -5.63 17.62
#